data_ed211e24c2984adff5549cecf63408ed
#
_entry.id   ed211e24c2984adff5549cecf63408ed
#
_cell.length_a   1.000
_cell.length_b   1.000
_cell.length_c   1.000
_cell.angle_alpha   90.00
_cell.angle_beta   90.00
_cell.angle_gamma   90.00
#
_symmetry.space_group_name_H-M   'P 1'
#
loop_
_entity.id
_entity.type
_entity.pdbx_description
1 polymer ?
#
loop_
_entity_poly.entity_id
_entity_poly.type
_entity_poly.pdbx_seq_one_letter_code
_entity_poly.pdbx_strand_id
1 'polypeptide(L)'
;HPRSLAMLDWRQVPLREAVPAGQDPDLDQALDALAQSRAAVRWNPMLDLPLNGDQLPRQIWLTPEAQAHWRVERLVLHPQADNRTGLVMHGLDSGEPITPETQPVLLKQEEARLKQLLPQLLQPWPDLQGACKTAESLGVMRWGASSPLDHPLLDSLQWCDASALGFCGDYVEGPGFGRAEGALRSAVNLAQILVTQAA
;
A
#
# COMPACT_ATOMS: atom_id res chain seq x y z
N HIS A 1 -1.83 -4.32 -8.46
CA HIS A 1 -2.52 -4.21 -7.16
C HIS A 1 -3.98 -4.67 -7.33
N PRO A 2 -4.57 -5.46 -6.41
CA PRO A 2 -5.92 -6.03 -6.58
C PRO A 2 -6.99 -4.96 -6.80
N ARG A 3 -6.92 -3.82 -6.11
CA ARG A 3 -7.88 -2.73 -6.34
C ARG A 3 -7.76 -2.13 -7.75
N SER A 4 -6.56 -2.05 -8.29
CA SER A 4 -6.37 -1.61 -9.68
C SER A 4 -6.99 -2.62 -10.65
N LEU A 5 -6.83 -3.92 -10.39
CA LEU A 5 -7.47 -4.98 -11.16
C LEU A 5 -9.00 -4.93 -10.99
N ALA A 6 -9.51 -4.79 -9.75
CA ALA A 6 -10.94 -4.66 -9.47
C ALA A 6 -11.58 -3.40 -10.09
N MET A 7 -10.78 -2.34 -10.32
CA MET A 7 -11.26 -1.11 -10.97
C MET A 7 -11.26 -1.21 -12.50
N LEU A 8 -10.65 -2.24 -13.09
CA LEU A 8 -10.73 -2.44 -14.53
C LEU A 8 -12.17 -2.79 -14.91
N ASP A 9 -12.69 -2.11 -15.91
CA ASP A 9 -13.90 -2.56 -16.56
C ASP A 9 -13.54 -3.75 -17.47
N TRP A 10 -13.78 -4.96 -16.97
CA TRP A 10 -13.48 -6.19 -17.68
C TRP A 10 -14.12 -6.29 -19.07
N ARG A 11 -15.18 -5.51 -19.33
CA ARG A 11 -15.81 -5.40 -20.66
C ARG A 11 -14.96 -4.62 -21.65
N GLN A 12 -14.04 -3.79 -21.15
CA GLN A 12 -13.09 -3.02 -21.96
C GLN A 12 -11.71 -3.70 -22.06
N VAL A 13 -11.52 -4.82 -21.38
CA VAL A 13 -10.27 -5.58 -21.40
C VAL A 13 -10.42 -6.74 -22.39
N PRO A 14 -9.47 -6.92 -23.33
CA PRO A 14 -9.52 -8.02 -24.31
C PRO A 14 -9.66 -9.42 -23.71
N LEU A 15 -9.33 -9.57 -22.42
CA LEU A 15 -9.48 -10.83 -21.69
C LEU A 15 -10.89 -11.41 -21.80
N ARG A 16 -11.94 -10.59 -21.60
CA ARG A 16 -13.33 -11.08 -21.68
C ARG A 16 -13.84 -11.28 -23.11
N GLU A 17 -13.14 -10.71 -24.09
CA GLU A 17 -13.37 -11.06 -25.50
C GLU A 17 -12.77 -12.44 -25.82
N ALA A 18 -11.60 -12.74 -25.26
CA ALA A 18 -10.90 -14.03 -25.47
C ALA A 18 -11.49 -15.16 -24.62
N VAL A 19 -11.87 -14.87 -23.38
CA VAL A 19 -12.47 -15.83 -22.43
C VAL A 19 -13.77 -15.27 -21.88
N PRO A 20 -14.89 -15.50 -22.57
CA PRO A 20 -16.23 -15.10 -22.09
C PRO A 20 -16.55 -15.69 -20.71
N ALA A 21 -17.40 -15.00 -19.96
CA ALA A 21 -17.88 -15.49 -18.65
C ALA A 21 -18.56 -16.85 -18.80
N GLY A 22 -18.29 -17.74 -17.85
CA GLY A 22 -18.78 -19.12 -17.84
C GLY A 22 -17.93 -20.11 -18.65
N GLN A 23 -16.92 -19.64 -19.38
CA GLN A 23 -16.03 -20.52 -20.16
C GLN A 23 -14.92 -21.12 -19.29
N ASP A 24 -14.46 -20.37 -18.29
CA ASP A 24 -13.49 -20.80 -17.28
C ASP A 24 -13.99 -20.44 -15.88
N PRO A 25 -14.55 -21.41 -15.14
CA PRO A 25 -15.07 -21.17 -13.80
C PRO A 25 -14.05 -20.67 -12.79
N ASP A 26 -12.79 -21.12 -12.88
CA ASP A 26 -11.72 -20.71 -11.98
C ASP A 26 -11.35 -19.24 -12.22
N LEU A 27 -11.29 -18.83 -13.48
CA LEU A 27 -11.07 -17.43 -13.85
C LEU A 27 -12.24 -16.56 -13.38
N ASP A 28 -13.48 -16.99 -13.55
CA ASP A 28 -14.65 -16.24 -13.08
C ASP A 28 -14.60 -16.06 -11.56
N GLN A 29 -14.29 -17.11 -10.81
CA GLN A 29 -14.15 -17.05 -9.36
C GLN A 29 -12.98 -16.15 -8.93
N ALA A 30 -11.84 -16.23 -9.62
CA ALA A 30 -10.69 -15.36 -9.34
C ALA A 30 -11.03 -13.88 -9.56
N LEU A 31 -11.71 -13.56 -10.65
CA LEU A 31 -12.11 -12.17 -10.95
C LEU A 31 -13.17 -11.65 -9.97
N ASP A 32 -14.10 -12.49 -9.54
CA ASP A 32 -15.08 -12.12 -8.51
C ASP A 32 -14.42 -11.87 -7.15
N ALA A 33 -13.45 -12.68 -6.75
CA ALA A 33 -12.66 -12.46 -5.54
C ALA A 33 -11.87 -11.15 -5.61
N LEU A 34 -11.21 -10.88 -6.73
CA LEU A 34 -10.49 -9.64 -6.97
C LEU A 34 -11.41 -8.40 -6.94
N ALA A 35 -12.62 -8.51 -7.46
CA ALA A 35 -13.60 -7.44 -7.45
C ALA A 35 -14.07 -7.07 -6.03
N GLN A 36 -14.05 -8.02 -5.09
CA GLN A 36 -14.42 -7.82 -3.69
C GLN A 36 -13.25 -7.28 -2.85
N SER A 37 -12.03 -7.35 -3.35
CA SER A 37 -10.83 -6.95 -2.61
C SER A 37 -10.85 -5.46 -2.28
N ARG A 38 -10.60 -5.15 -0.99
CA ARG A 38 -10.41 -3.79 -0.50
C ARG A 38 -8.93 -3.51 -0.27
N ALA A 39 -8.55 -2.24 -0.40
CA ALA A 39 -7.18 -1.83 -0.18
C ALA A 39 -7.11 -0.72 0.86
N ALA A 40 -6.04 -0.74 1.64
CA ALA A 40 -5.71 0.34 2.55
C ALA A 40 -5.36 1.62 1.78
N VAL A 41 -5.83 2.74 2.28
CA VAL A 41 -5.40 4.07 1.83
C VAL A 41 -4.35 4.59 2.81
N ARG A 42 -3.34 5.27 2.28
CA ARG A 42 -2.29 5.91 3.08
C ARG A 42 -2.07 7.34 2.62
N TRP A 43 -1.92 8.22 3.60
CA TRP A 43 -1.55 9.61 3.40
C TRP A 43 -0.11 9.77 3.87
N ASN A 44 0.78 10.05 2.96
CA ASN A 44 2.21 10.08 3.24
C ASN A 44 2.76 11.50 3.03
N PRO A 45 2.71 12.38 4.03
CA PRO A 45 3.49 13.62 3.99
C PRO A 45 4.97 13.30 4.06
N MET A 46 5.73 14.04 3.29
CA MET A 46 7.17 13.91 3.19
C MET A 46 7.82 15.23 3.57
N LEU A 47 8.82 15.14 4.44
CA LEU A 47 9.59 16.29 4.89
C LEU A 47 11.07 16.04 4.66
N ASP A 48 11.79 17.10 4.34
CA ASP A 48 13.24 17.11 4.33
C ASP A 48 13.75 17.89 5.54
N LEU A 49 14.44 17.20 6.44
CA LEU A 49 14.90 17.71 7.72
C LEU A 49 16.37 18.12 7.64
N PRO A 50 16.76 19.30 8.14
CA PRO A 50 18.17 19.73 8.26
C PRO A 50 18.84 19.04 9.45
N LEU A 51 18.95 17.72 9.43
CA LEU A 51 19.45 16.89 10.52
C LEU A 51 20.14 15.64 9.98
N ASN A 52 21.33 15.32 10.52
CA ASN A 52 21.96 14.04 10.28
C ASN A 52 21.17 12.92 11.00
N GLY A 53 20.65 11.98 10.23
CA GLY A 53 19.83 10.89 10.73
C GLY A 53 20.56 9.56 10.96
N ASP A 54 21.90 9.53 10.87
CA ASP A 54 22.66 8.27 10.93
C ASP A 54 22.47 7.50 12.24
N GLN A 55 22.29 8.23 13.36
CA GLN A 55 22.08 7.67 14.69
C GLN A 55 20.59 7.56 15.07
N LEU A 56 19.68 7.97 14.20
CA LEU A 56 18.26 7.89 14.44
C LEU A 56 17.69 6.52 14.05
N PRO A 57 16.59 6.08 14.68
CA PRO A 57 15.89 4.87 14.26
C PRO A 57 15.41 5.02 12.81
N ARG A 58 15.55 3.99 12.01
CA ARG A 58 15.07 4.00 10.61
C ARG A 58 13.54 4.01 10.52
N GLN A 59 12.89 3.45 11.52
CA GLN A 59 11.42 3.40 11.59
C GLN A 59 10.98 3.56 13.05
N ILE A 60 9.89 4.29 13.22
CA ILE A 60 9.20 4.47 14.50
C ILE A 60 7.77 3.98 14.31
N TRP A 61 7.48 2.81 14.85
CA TRP A 61 6.14 2.22 14.80
C TRP A 61 5.31 2.68 16.01
N LEU A 62 4.07 3.06 15.77
CA LEU A 62 3.13 3.38 16.84
C LEU A 62 2.45 2.10 17.33
N THR A 63 2.09 2.07 18.63
CA THR A 63 1.26 0.99 19.16
C THR A 63 -0.13 1.00 18.51
N PRO A 64 -0.88 -0.11 18.53
CA PRO A 64 -2.24 -0.15 17.96
C PRO A 64 -3.15 0.94 18.51
N GLU A 65 -3.07 1.23 19.81
CA GLU A 65 -3.85 2.29 20.46
C GLU A 65 -3.46 3.69 19.96
N ALA A 66 -2.16 3.94 19.81
CA ALA A 66 -1.65 5.20 19.26
C ALA A 66 -1.99 5.34 17.77
N GLN A 67 -1.95 4.25 17.01
CA GLN A 67 -2.40 4.24 15.59
C GLN A 67 -3.88 4.62 15.47
N ALA A 68 -4.74 4.04 16.29
CA ALA A 68 -6.16 4.35 16.31
C ALA A 68 -6.42 5.82 16.72
N HIS A 69 -5.69 6.30 17.73
CA HIS A 69 -5.85 7.66 18.24
C HIS A 69 -5.33 8.73 17.27
N TRP A 70 -4.12 8.55 16.76
CA TRP A 70 -3.46 9.54 15.91
C TRP A 70 -3.75 9.37 14.41
N ARG A 71 -4.30 8.25 14.00
CA ARG A 71 -4.42 7.82 12.60
C ARG A 71 -3.07 7.89 11.86
N VAL A 72 -2.04 7.40 12.52
CA VAL A 72 -0.68 7.26 11.98
C VAL A 72 -0.17 5.86 12.32
N GLU A 73 0.33 5.16 11.32
CA GLU A 73 0.89 3.81 11.50
C GLU A 73 2.34 3.89 11.99
N ARG A 74 3.15 4.65 11.28
CA ARG A 74 4.59 4.76 11.53
C ARG A 74 5.19 6.01 10.90
N LEU A 75 6.42 6.31 11.33
CA LEU A 75 7.31 7.27 10.66
C LEU A 75 8.52 6.50 10.13
N VAL A 76 9.00 6.88 8.97
CA VAL A 76 10.20 6.31 8.33
C VAL A 76 11.21 7.42 8.11
N LEU A 77 12.45 7.17 8.52
CA LEU A 77 13.55 8.12 8.44
C LEU A 77 14.59 7.61 7.45
N HIS A 78 14.92 8.43 6.48
CA HIS A 78 15.86 8.14 5.41
C HIS A 78 17.02 9.15 5.48
N PRO A 79 18.14 8.82 6.15
CA PRO A 79 19.34 9.64 6.05
C PRO A 79 19.73 9.85 4.59
N GLN A 80 20.02 11.09 4.27
CA GLN A 80 20.44 11.55 2.95
C GLN A 80 21.90 12.02 3.00
N ALA A 81 22.47 12.29 1.84
CA ALA A 81 23.72 13.04 1.77
C ALA A 81 23.56 14.43 2.41
N ASP A 82 24.68 15.09 2.68
CA ASP A 82 24.72 16.47 3.16
C ASP A 82 24.07 16.73 4.53
N ASN A 83 24.09 15.70 5.41
CA ASN A 83 23.53 15.79 6.76
C ASN A 83 22.02 16.11 6.79
N ARG A 84 21.30 15.63 5.82
CA ARG A 84 19.84 15.75 5.75
C ARG A 84 19.16 14.41 6.01
N THR A 85 17.90 14.46 6.38
CA THR A 85 17.09 13.27 6.62
C THR A 85 15.69 13.46 6.03
N GLY A 86 15.31 12.60 5.12
CA GLY A 86 13.92 12.49 4.68
C GLY A 86 13.07 11.84 5.77
N LEU A 87 11.94 12.46 6.11
CA LEU A 87 10.93 11.87 7.00
C LEU A 87 9.67 11.62 6.19
N VAL A 88 9.21 10.37 6.20
CA VAL A 88 7.91 9.96 5.62
C VAL A 88 7.01 9.48 6.73
N MET A 89 5.84 10.10 6.86
CA MET A 89 4.82 9.67 7.80
C MET A 89 3.78 8.82 7.07
N HIS A 90 3.44 7.66 7.61
CA HIS A 90 2.40 6.79 7.09
C HIS A 90 1.08 7.06 7.83
N GLY A 91 0.30 8.01 7.32
CA GLY A 91 -1.02 8.34 7.83
C GLY A 91 -2.09 7.34 7.37
N LEU A 92 -2.98 6.97 8.28
CA LEU A 92 -4.11 6.09 8.01
C LEU A 92 -5.28 6.87 7.39
N ASP A 93 -6.10 6.16 6.65
CA ASP A 93 -7.29 6.70 6.01
C ASP A 93 -8.27 7.32 7.03
N SER A 94 -8.93 8.39 6.61
CA SER A 94 -10.03 9.02 7.38
C SER A 94 -11.37 8.32 7.16
N GLY A 95 -11.47 7.49 6.13
CA GLY A 95 -12.73 6.88 5.69
C GLY A 95 -13.62 7.83 4.87
N GLU A 96 -13.20 9.07 4.64
CA GLU A 96 -13.97 10.02 3.83
C GLU A 96 -13.94 9.65 2.35
N PRO A 97 -15.09 9.76 1.64
CA PRO A 97 -15.14 9.56 0.20
C PRO A 97 -14.25 10.56 -0.53
N ILE A 98 -13.44 10.06 -1.44
CA ILE A 98 -12.50 10.88 -2.20
C ILE A 98 -12.93 10.89 -3.66
N THR A 99 -13.22 12.09 -4.15
CA THR A 99 -13.50 12.36 -5.57
C THR A 99 -12.38 13.24 -6.16
N PRO A 100 -12.29 13.38 -7.48
CA PRO A 100 -11.34 14.32 -8.09
C PRO A 100 -11.47 15.76 -7.55
N GLU A 101 -12.67 16.17 -7.19
CA GLU A 101 -12.97 17.52 -6.69
C GLU A 101 -12.54 17.69 -5.22
N THR A 102 -12.76 16.67 -4.38
CA THR A 102 -12.45 16.73 -2.94
C THR A 102 -10.98 16.43 -2.65
N GLN A 103 -10.30 15.68 -3.49
CA GLN A 103 -8.92 15.23 -3.26
C GLN A 103 -7.92 16.39 -2.98
N PRO A 104 -7.91 17.52 -3.71
CA PRO A 104 -6.96 18.61 -3.43
C PRO A 104 -7.15 19.25 -2.06
N VAL A 105 -8.41 19.35 -1.59
CA VAL A 105 -8.74 19.89 -0.27
C VAL A 105 -8.29 18.91 0.82
N LEU A 106 -8.61 17.63 0.67
CA LEU A 106 -8.25 16.57 1.60
C LEU A 106 -6.73 16.41 1.74
N LEU A 107 -5.98 16.51 0.64
CA LEU A 107 -4.51 16.51 0.67
C LEU A 107 -3.96 17.61 1.57
N LYS A 108 -4.44 18.84 1.44
CA LYS A 108 -4.01 19.97 2.28
C LYS A 108 -4.42 19.79 3.74
N GLN A 109 -5.63 19.31 3.99
CA GLN A 109 -6.13 19.05 5.35
C GLN A 109 -5.31 17.98 6.06
N GLU A 110 -5.03 16.85 5.39
CA GLU A 110 -4.22 15.77 5.95
C GLU A 110 -2.75 16.20 6.14
N GLU A 111 -2.20 16.97 5.22
CA GLU A 111 -0.86 17.55 5.41
C GLU A 111 -0.78 18.40 6.66
N ALA A 112 -1.74 19.32 6.84
CA ALA A 112 -1.78 20.21 8.01
C ALA A 112 -1.97 19.40 9.31
N ARG A 113 -2.91 18.45 9.32
CA ARG A 113 -3.17 17.57 10.45
C ARG A 113 -1.92 16.79 10.88
N LEU A 114 -1.28 16.14 9.93
CA LEU A 114 -0.12 15.28 10.19
C LEU A 114 1.08 16.12 10.65
N LYS A 115 1.29 17.32 10.10
CA LYS A 115 2.33 18.24 10.58
C LYS A 115 2.09 18.71 12.01
N GLN A 116 0.83 18.94 12.40
CA GLN A 116 0.48 19.33 13.77
C GLN A 116 0.74 18.23 14.80
N LEU A 117 0.72 16.96 14.38
CA LEU A 117 0.99 15.82 15.26
C LEU A 117 2.49 15.59 15.50
N LEU A 118 3.37 16.02 14.59
CA LEU A 118 4.81 15.74 14.68
C LEU A 118 5.45 16.10 16.02
N PRO A 119 5.19 17.28 16.63
CA PRO A 119 5.78 17.63 17.92
C PRO A 119 5.43 16.65 19.05
N GLN A 120 4.25 16.06 19.00
CA GLN A 120 3.80 15.08 20.00
C GLN A 120 4.38 13.69 19.71
N LEU A 121 4.34 13.26 18.46
CA LEU A 121 4.86 11.96 18.03
C LEU A 121 6.38 11.86 18.23
N LEU A 122 7.10 12.97 18.12
CA LEU A 122 8.56 13.05 18.21
C LEU A 122 9.07 13.48 19.59
N GLN A 123 8.22 13.60 20.59
CA GLN A 123 8.61 13.96 21.93
C GLN A 123 9.79 13.15 22.49
N PRO A 124 9.91 11.83 22.26
CA PRO A 124 11.05 11.05 22.70
C PRO A 124 12.38 11.38 21.99
N TRP A 125 12.35 12.15 20.91
CA TRP A 125 13.51 12.53 20.10
C TRP A 125 13.59 14.06 19.93
N PRO A 126 14.15 14.81 20.92
CA PRO A 126 14.12 16.28 20.91
C PRO A 126 14.81 16.91 19.70
N ASP A 127 15.93 16.33 19.24
CA ASP A 127 16.67 16.84 18.08
C ASP A 127 15.82 16.70 16.79
N LEU A 128 15.15 15.55 16.62
CA LEU A 128 14.27 15.30 15.50
C LEU A 128 13.03 16.21 15.56
N GLN A 129 12.46 16.39 16.76
CA GLN A 129 11.35 17.34 17.00
C GLN A 129 11.77 18.78 16.66
N GLY A 130 12.99 19.16 17.06
CA GLY A 130 13.56 20.48 16.75
C GLY A 130 13.72 20.71 15.26
N ALA A 131 14.28 19.74 14.54
CA ALA A 131 14.51 19.80 13.09
C ALA A 131 13.18 19.92 12.30
N CYS A 132 12.10 19.32 12.79
CA CYS A 132 10.78 19.43 12.13
C CYS A 132 10.22 20.86 12.07
N LYS A 133 10.69 21.78 12.92
CA LYS A 133 10.25 23.19 12.91
C LYS A 133 10.74 23.96 11.69
N THR A 134 11.87 23.53 11.13
CA THR A 134 12.53 24.16 9.97
C THR A 134 12.56 23.22 8.77
N ALA A 135 11.80 22.12 8.83
CA ALA A 135 11.72 21.15 7.77
C ALA A 135 11.08 21.72 6.50
N GLU A 136 11.64 21.36 5.35
CA GLU A 136 11.03 21.64 4.07
C GLU A 136 9.95 20.59 3.77
N SER A 137 8.78 21.03 3.34
CA SER A 137 7.72 20.12 2.90
C SER A 137 7.96 19.71 1.46
N LEU A 138 8.06 18.39 1.24
CA LEU A 138 8.12 17.80 -0.09
C LEU A 138 6.74 17.41 -0.63
N GLY A 139 5.67 17.75 0.13
CA GLY A 139 4.29 17.48 -0.23
C GLY A 139 3.73 16.23 0.44
N VAL A 140 2.50 15.89 0.03
CA VAL A 140 1.76 14.71 0.51
C VAL A 140 1.42 13.82 -0.67
N MET A 141 1.78 12.54 -0.56
CA MET A 141 1.35 11.53 -1.51
C MET A 141 0.22 10.70 -0.91
N ARG A 142 -0.86 10.57 -1.66
CA ARG A 142 -1.95 9.66 -1.33
C ARG A 142 -1.80 8.36 -2.10
N TRP A 143 -1.67 7.26 -1.37
CA TRP A 143 -1.75 5.93 -1.94
C TRP A 143 -3.17 5.40 -1.77
N GLY A 144 -3.96 5.43 -2.84
CA GLY A 144 -5.34 4.95 -2.83
C GLY A 144 -5.48 3.42 -2.72
N ALA A 145 -4.38 2.71 -2.91
CA ALA A 145 -4.31 1.27 -2.82
C ALA A 145 -2.88 0.87 -2.39
N SER A 146 -2.57 1.02 -1.10
CA SER A 146 -1.22 0.78 -0.58
C SER A 146 -0.95 -0.69 -0.27
N SER A 147 -1.95 -1.41 0.21
CA SER A 147 -1.89 -2.86 0.47
C SER A 147 -3.31 -3.44 0.49
N PRO A 148 -3.50 -4.71 0.16
CA PRO A 148 -4.78 -5.38 0.33
C PRO A 148 -5.11 -5.47 1.82
N LEU A 149 -6.41 -5.37 2.15
CA LEU A 149 -6.91 -5.47 3.54
C LEU A 149 -7.57 -6.82 3.80
N ASP A 150 -8.32 -7.32 2.81
CA ASP A 150 -9.15 -8.51 2.96
C ASP A 150 -9.41 -9.15 1.59
N HIS A 151 -10.20 -10.24 1.61
CA HIS A 151 -10.58 -11.00 0.42
C HIS A 151 -9.35 -11.38 -0.43
N PRO A 152 -8.39 -12.14 0.16
CA PRO A 152 -7.27 -12.64 -0.61
C PRO A 152 -7.77 -13.53 -1.77
N LEU A 153 -7.06 -13.49 -2.89
CA LEU A 153 -7.21 -14.50 -3.91
C LEU A 153 -6.70 -15.83 -3.34
N LEU A 154 -7.53 -16.86 -3.37
CA LEU A 154 -7.13 -18.18 -2.92
C LEU A 154 -5.91 -18.68 -3.72
N ASP A 155 -4.97 -19.34 -3.08
CA ASP A 155 -3.79 -19.89 -3.73
C ASP A 155 -4.15 -20.93 -4.81
N SER A 156 -5.24 -21.66 -4.61
CA SER A 156 -5.83 -22.59 -5.61
C SER A 156 -6.29 -21.93 -6.89
N LEU A 157 -6.55 -20.62 -6.88
CA LEU A 157 -6.97 -19.81 -8.03
C LEU A 157 -5.82 -19.03 -8.67
N GLN A 158 -4.58 -19.27 -8.24
CA GLN A 158 -3.41 -18.64 -8.86
C GLN A 158 -3.21 -19.03 -10.32
N TRP A 159 -3.72 -20.19 -10.72
CA TRP A 159 -3.64 -20.67 -12.08
C TRP A 159 -5.00 -21.15 -12.56
N CYS A 160 -5.47 -20.56 -13.65
CA CYS A 160 -6.71 -20.91 -14.33
C CYS A 160 -6.33 -21.69 -15.60
N ASP A 161 -6.44 -23.01 -15.53
CA ASP A 161 -5.88 -23.94 -16.54
C ASP A 161 -6.56 -23.77 -17.90
N ALA A 162 -7.89 -23.66 -17.91
CA ALA A 162 -8.66 -23.57 -19.15
C ALA A 162 -8.35 -22.30 -19.97
N SER A 163 -8.01 -21.21 -19.31
CA SER A 163 -7.64 -19.93 -19.93
C SER A 163 -6.13 -19.70 -20.03
N ALA A 164 -5.32 -20.56 -19.43
CA ALA A 164 -3.87 -20.40 -19.28
C ALA A 164 -3.49 -19.05 -18.64
N LEU A 165 -4.25 -18.61 -17.65
CA LEU A 165 -4.05 -17.34 -16.94
C LEU A 165 -3.52 -17.57 -15.53
N GLY A 166 -2.49 -16.82 -15.17
CA GLY A 166 -1.88 -16.86 -13.85
C GLY A 166 -1.97 -15.53 -13.12
N PHE A 167 -2.18 -15.61 -11.80
CA PHE A 167 -2.22 -14.47 -10.89
C PHE A 167 -1.09 -14.56 -9.86
N CYS A 168 -0.34 -13.50 -9.69
CA CYS A 168 0.63 -13.38 -8.60
C CYS A 168 0.64 -11.94 -8.07
N GLY A 169 0.96 -11.79 -6.79
CA GLY A 169 1.01 -10.49 -6.13
C GLY A 169 0.85 -10.62 -4.63
N ASP A 170 0.91 -9.49 -3.94
CA ASP A 170 0.72 -9.40 -2.50
C ASP A 170 -0.73 -9.67 -2.03
N TYR A 171 -1.64 -9.81 -2.97
CA TYR A 171 -3.08 -10.08 -2.76
C TYR A 171 -3.44 -11.57 -2.78
N VAL A 172 -2.49 -12.44 -3.06
CA VAL A 172 -2.70 -13.89 -3.00
C VAL A 172 -2.62 -14.36 -1.55
N GLU A 173 -3.49 -15.31 -1.18
CA GLU A 173 -3.54 -15.92 0.14
C GLU A 173 -2.19 -16.54 0.54
N GLY A 174 -1.86 -16.43 1.83
CA GLY A 174 -0.70 -17.11 2.39
C GLY A 174 0.18 -16.20 3.25
N PRO A 175 1.32 -16.74 3.72
CA PRO A 175 2.28 -15.99 4.52
C PRO A 175 2.80 -14.77 3.76
N GLY A 176 2.75 -13.61 4.41
CA GLY A 176 3.18 -12.35 3.78
C GLY A 176 2.10 -11.63 2.98
N PHE A 177 0.82 -12.04 3.07
CA PHE A 177 -0.30 -11.32 2.47
C PHE A 177 -0.20 -9.81 2.74
N GLY A 178 -0.37 -9.00 1.71
CA GLY A 178 -0.26 -7.54 1.76
C GLY A 178 1.19 -7.01 1.86
N ARG A 179 2.21 -7.85 1.67
CA ARG A 179 3.63 -7.50 1.76
C ARG A 179 4.41 -7.96 0.53
N ALA A 180 5.56 -7.36 0.32
CA ALA A 180 6.48 -7.77 -0.76
C ALA A 180 6.87 -9.26 -0.66
N GLU A 181 6.98 -9.80 0.56
CA GLU A 181 7.22 -11.22 0.78
C GLU A 181 6.10 -12.09 0.17
N GLY A 182 4.84 -11.73 0.41
CA GLY A 182 3.69 -12.44 -0.16
C GLY A 182 3.70 -12.41 -1.69
N ALA A 183 4.00 -11.24 -2.27
CA ALA A 183 4.13 -11.11 -3.72
C ALA A 183 5.22 -12.03 -4.31
N LEU A 184 6.39 -12.09 -3.65
CA LEU A 184 7.48 -12.98 -4.09
C LEU A 184 7.10 -14.45 -3.94
N ARG A 185 6.48 -14.84 -2.82
CA ARG A 185 6.05 -16.22 -2.59
C ARG A 185 5.02 -16.66 -3.62
N SER A 186 4.01 -15.83 -3.88
CA SER A 186 2.99 -16.14 -4.88
C SER A 186 3.57 -16.28 -6.29
N ALA A 187 4.56 -15.46 -6.64
CA ALA A 187 5.24 -15.58 -7.93
C ALA A 187 6.04 -16.87 -8.05
N VAL A 188 6.74 -17.28 -6.98
CA VAL A 188 7.47 -18.56 -6.93
C VAL A 188 6.51 -19.75 -7.06
N ASN A 189 5.39 -19.73 -6.33
CA ASN A 189 4.37 -20.77 -6.41
C ASN A 189 3.80 -20.89 -7.82
N LEU A 190 3.43 -19.76 -8.44
CA LEU A 190 2.94 -19.76 -9.81
C LEU A 190 3.97 -20.33 -10.80
N ALA A 191 5.25 -19.95 -10.65
CA ALA A 191 6.32 -20.48 -11.48
C ALA A 191 6.47 -22.01 -11.33
N GLN A 192 6.33 -22.56 -10.12
CA GLN A 192 6.35 -23.99 -9.86
C GLN A 192 5.18 -24.72 -10.54
N ILE A 193 3.97 -24.15 -10.48
CA ILE A 193 2.80 -24.69 -11.17
C ILE A 193 3.08 -24.78 -12.68
N LEU A 194 3.57 -23.71 -13.28
CA LEU A 194 3.87 -23.63 -14.71
C LEU A 194 4.93 -24.65 -15.14
N VAL A 195 6.00 -24.82 -14.36
CA VAL A 195 7.04 -25.84 -14.65
C VAL A 195 6.47 -27.25 -14.57
N THR A 196 5.60 -27.53 -13.59
CA THR A 196 4.99 -28.87 -13.44
C THR A 196 4.03 -29.21 -14.58
N GLN A 197 3.34 -28.23 -15.14
CA GLN A 197 2.42 -28.42 -16.26
C GLN A 197 3.15 -28.57 -17.62
N ALA A 198 4.37 -28.01 -17.72
CA ALA A 198 5.17 -28.10 -18.94
C ALA A 198 5.99 -29.38 -19.05
N ALA A 199 6.03 -30.22 -18.00
CA ALA A 199 6.77 -31.47 -17.92
C ALA A 199 5.88 -32.66 -18.31
#